data_3d480b7e804dce44c73acf222ab3f583
#
_entry.id   3d480b7e804dce44c73acf222ab3f583
#
_cell.length_a   1.000
_cell.length_b   1.000
_cell.length_c   1.000
_cell.angle_alpha   90.00
_cell.angle_beta   90.00
_cell.angle_gamma   90.00
#
_symmetry.space_group_name_H-M   'P 1'
#
loop_
_entity.id
_entity.type
_entity.pdbx_description
1 polymer ?
#
loop_
_entity_poly.entity_id
_entity_poly.type
_entity_poly.pdbx_seq_one_letter_code
_entity_poly.pdbx_strand_id
1 'polypeptide(L)'
;MSKIFLFLSILFFMNSSNSVIFDFNLDANISQWRVVDDVVMGGRSEGDFKVNKEGNGEFYGHVSLENNGGFSSLRYRFSSIEIKDFQKIVIKLKGDGKKYQFRVKDNVSNYYSFISTFKTNGTWQTITIALSDMYPAFRGRNLNMDNFSSETIEELAFLIGNKKKEHFKLEIDKIYLE
;
A
#
# COMPACT_ATOMS: atom_id res chain seq x y z
N MET A 1 -23.44 -60.32 -1.97
CA MET A 1 -23.74 -59.15 -1.13
C MET A 1 -22.61 -58.13 -1.36
N SER A 2 -22.84 -57.15 -2.20
CA SER A 2 -21.86 -56.11 -2.55
C SER A 2 -22.00 -54.93 -1.59
N LYS A 3 -20.93 -54.60 -0.85
CA LYS A 3 -20.90 -53.45 0.04
C LYS A 3 -20.47 -52.21 -0.76
N ILE A 4 -21.41 -51.30 -0.97
CA ILE A 4 -21.16 -49.99 -1.56
C ILE A 4 -20.57 -49.10 -0.45
N PHE A 5 -19.27 -48.71 -0.59
CA PHE A 5 -18.66 -47.68 0.24
C PHE A 5 -18.98 -46.31 -0.36
N LEU A 6 -19.82 -45.56 0.35
CA LEU A 6 -20.14 -44.18 0.00
C LEU A 6 -18.99 -43.27 0.55
N PHE A 7 -18.14 -42.78 -0.35
CA PHE A 7 -17.13 -41.77 0.02
C PHE A 7 -17.82 -40.40 0.11
N LEU A 8 -18.02 -39.92 1.34
CA LEU A 8 -18.50 -38.57 1.61
C LEU A 8 -17.32 -37.61 1.52
N SER A 9 -17.13 -36.91 0.39
CA SER A 9 -16.13 -35.88 0.27
C SER A 9 -16.61 -34.61 1.02
N ILE A 10 -16.01 -34.33 2.16
CA ILE A 10 -16.22 -33.08 2.89
C ILE A 10 -15.44 -31.99 2.16
N LEU A 11 -16.15 -31.16 1.40
CA LEU A 11 -15.61 -29.90 0.85
C LEU A 11 -15.41 -28.92 2.01
N PHE A 12 -14.16 -28.77 2.45
CA PHE A 12 -13.79 -27.67 3.32
C PHE A 12 -13.84 -26.37 2.51
N PHE A 13 -14.90 -25.58 2.65
CA PHE A 13 -14.88 -24.19 2.25
C PHE A 13 -13.96 -23.44 3.20
N MET A 14 -12.73 -23.14 2.77
CA MET A 14 -11.88 -22.16 3.43
C MET A 14 -12.56 -20.79 3.25
N ASN A 15 -13.26 -20.32 4.27
CA ASN A 15 -13.69 -18.93 4.36
C ASN A 15 -12.42 -18.10 4.51
N SER A 16 -11.95 -17.50 3.44
CA SER A 16 -10.93 -16.45 3.50
C SER A 16 -11.58 -15.23 4.16
N SER A 17 -11.27 -15.00 5.42
CA SER A 17 -11.72 -13.80 6.14
C SER A 17 -10.85 -12.63 5.71
N ASN A 18 -11.41 -11.68 4.97
CA ASN A 18 -10.74 -10.43 4.65
C ASN A 18 -10.74 -9.52 5.88
N SER A 19 -9.56 -9.04 6.29
CA SER A 19 -9.42 -8.04 7.36
C SER A 19 -9.17 -6.67 6.76
N VAL A 20 -10.07 -5.72 7.02
CA VAL A 20 -9.99 -4.35 6.49
C VAL A 20 -8.97 -3.56 7.29
N ILE A 21 -7.97 -3.00 6.59
CA ILE A 21 -7.01 -2.06 7.16
C ILE A 21 -7.57 -0.64 7.10
N PHE A 22 -8.11 -0.24 5.95
CA PHE A 22 -8.75 1.06 5.77
C PHE A 22 -9.80 1.00 4.65
N ASP A 23 -10.97 1.61 4.91
CA ASP A 23 -12.11 1.71 3.99
C ASP A 23 -12.48 3.19 3.87
N PHE A 24 -12.19 3.79 2.71
CA PHE A 24 -12.49 5.20 2.48
C PHE A 24 -13.97 5.40 2.20
N ASN A 25 -14.56 6.41 2.82
CA ASN A 25 -15.91 6.88 2.60
C ASN A 25 -16.00 8.37 3.00
N LEU A 26 -17.13 9.02 2.81
CA LEU A 26 -17.30 10.45 3.09
C LEU A 26 -17.03 10.84 4.55
N ASP A 27 -17.22 9.89 5.48
CA ASP A 27 -17.05 10.10 6.94
C ASP A 27 -15.71 9.52 7.44
N ALA A 28 -14.82 9.06 6.54
CA ALA A 28 -13.57 8.44 6.92
C ALA A 28 -12.66 9.39 7.71
N ASN A 29 -12.19 8.93 8.86
CA ASN A 29 -11.22 9.69 9.65
C ASN A 29 -9.81 9.53 9.07
N ILE A 30 -9.34 10.55 8.40
CA ILE A 30 -8.01 10.57 7.76
C ILE A 30 -6.92 11.24 8.60
N SER A 31 -7.14 11.53 9.88
CA SER A 31 -6.19 12.26 10.74
C SER A 31 -4.84 11.56 10.94
N GLN A 32 -4.78 10.24 10.74
CA GLN A 32 -3.54 9.44 10.81
C GLN A 32 -2.83 9.31 9.46
N TRP A 33 -3.42 9.84 8.38
CA TRP A 33 -2.79 9.93 7.08
C TRP A 33 -1.97 11.21 6.98
N ARG A 34 -0.74 11.12 6.47
CA ARG A 34 0.18 12.27 6.34
C ARG A 34 0.92 12.22 5.02
N VAL A 35 0.97 13.36 4.35
CA VAL A 35 1.87 13.55 3.21
C VAL A 35 3.25 13.90 3.73
N VAL A 36 4.27 13.27 3.13
CA VAL A 36 5.69 13.51 3.39
C VAL A 36 6.38 13.67 2.04
N ASP A 37 6.76 14.90 1.74
CA ASP A 37 7.46 15.27 0.51
C ASP A 37 8.97 15.35 0.73
N ASP A 38 9.71 15.46 -0.35
CA ASP A 38 11.16 15.64 -0.35
C ASP A 38 11.62 16.99 0.23
N VAL A 39 10.71 17.87 0.57
CA VAL A 39 10.96 19.14 1.28
C VAL A 39 11.76 18.91 2.58
N VAL A 40 11.55 17.76 3.25
CA VAL A 40 12.34 17.36 4.43
C VAL A 40 13.84 17.23 4.14
N MET A 41 14.23 17.20 2.85
CA MET A 41 15.63 17.19 2.39
C MET A 41 15.97 18.40 1.51
N GLY A 42 15.10 19.43 1.48
CA GLY A 42 15.28 20.65 0.70
C GLY A 42 14.68 20.59 -0.71
N GLY A 43 13.98 19.52 -1.09
CA GLY A 43 13.27 19.38 -2.37
C GLY A 43 12.07 20.33 -2.50
N ARG A 44 11.40 20.30 -3.63
CA ARG A 44 10.25 21.15 -3.96
C ARG A 44 9.06 20.40 -4.51
N SER A 45 8.94 19.13 -4.19
CA SER A 45 7.71 18.38 -4.48
C SER A 45 6.61 18.83 -3.52
N GLU A 46 5.37 18.81 -4.00
CA GLU A 46 4.17 19.17 -3.23
C GLU A 46 3.11 18.10 -3.45
N GLY A 47 2.81 17.38 -2.40
CA GLY A 47 1.69 16.44 -2.33
C GLY A 47 0.60 16.96 -1.42
N ASP A 48 -0.62 16.52 -1.68
CA ASP A 48 -1.77 16.79 -0.83
C ASP A 48 -2.67 15.54 -0.75
N PHE A 49 -3.50 15.47 0.31
CA PHE A 49 -4.38 14.34 0.54
C PHE A 49 -5.72 14.78 1.15
N LYS A 50 -6.81 14.27 0.61
CA LYS A 50 -8.17 14.51 1.09
C LYS A 50 -9.09 13.33 0.79
N VAL A 51 -10.28 13.30 1.39
CA VAL A 51 -11.40 12.49 0.90
C VAL A 51 -12.11 13.29 -0.20
N ASN A 52 -12.28 12.69 -1.37
CA ASN A 52 -12.97 13.32 -2.49
C ASN A 52 -14.51 13.21 -2.36
N LYS A 53 -15.25 13.80 -3.30
CA LYS A 53 -16.72 13.84 -3.28
C LYS A 53 -17.38 12.46 -3.42
N GLU A 54 -16.66 11.51 -3.99
CA GLU A 54 -17.08 10.12 -4.16
C GLU A 54 -16.75 9.25 -2.93
N GLY A 55 -16.13 9.84 -1.89
CA GLY A 55 -15.74 9.14 -0.67
C GLY A 55 -14.39 8.41 -0.75
N ASN A 56 -13.60 8.61 -1.81
CA ASN A 56 -12.29 7.97 -1.95
C ASN A 56 -11.19 8.85 -1.37
N GLY A 57 -10.12 8.25 -0.84
CA GLY A 57 -8.90 8.96 -0.50
C GLY A 57 -8.19 9.41 -1.78
N GLU A 58 -7.98 10.71 -1.97
CA GLU A 58 -7.32 11.29 -3.16
C GLU A 58 -5.96 11.85 -2.77
N PHE A 59 -4.89 11.18 -3.19
CA PHE A 59 -3.49 11.62 -3.07
C PHE A 59 -3.03 12.21 -4.40
N TYR A 60 -2.66 13.48 -4.41
CA TYR A 60 -2.37 14.22 -5.64
C TYR A 60 -1.29 15.27 -5.41
N GLY A 61 -0.74 15.82 -6.51
CA GLY A 61 0.27 16.86 -6.42
C GLY A 61 1.21 16.88 -7.61
N HIS A 62 2.42 17.38 -7.36
CA HIS A 62 3.50 17.34 -8.33
C HIS A 62 4.83 16.95 -7.70
N VAL A 63 5.62 16.19 -8.45
CA VAL A 63 7.00 15.85 -8.11
C VAL A 63 7.92 16.80 -8.83
N SER A 64 8.85 17.43 -8.09
CA SER A 64 9.93 18.26 -8.60
C SER A 64 11.27 17.56 -8.41
N LEU A 65 12.22 17.77 -9.33
CA LEU A 65 13.58 17.26 -9.19
C LEU A 65 14.56 18.32 -8.66
N GLU A 66 14.07 19.52 -8.35
CA GLU A 66 14.89 20.60 -7.82
C GLU A 66 15.48 20.23 -6.46
N ASN A 67 16.69 20.69 -6.21
CA ASN A 67 17.42 20.49 -4.96
C ASN A 67 17.56 19.01 -4.54
N ASN A 68 17.77 18.11 -5.51
CA ASN A 68 17.85 16.67 -5.30
C ASN A 68 16.55 16.06 -4.73
N GLY A 69 15.41 16.72 -4.92
CA GLY A 69 14.10 16.18 -4.64
C GLY A 69 13.72 15.03 -5.59
N GLY A 70 12.48 14.65 -5.62
CA GLY A 70 11.99 13.66 -6.57
C GLY A 70 10.98 12.66 -6.03
N PHE A 71 10.30 12.97 -4.92
CA PHE A 71 9.22 12.11 -4.44
C PHE A 71 8.15 12.88 -3.64
N SER A 72 6.96 12.28 -3.60
CA SER A 72 5.92 12.54 -2.61
C SER A 72 5.43 11.21 -2.06
N SER A 73 5.09 11.16 -0.78
CA SER A 73 4.65 9.94 -0.09
C SER A 73 3.46 10.22 0.80
N LEU A 74 2.40 9.44 0.65
CA LEU A 74 1.26 9.40 1.57
C LEU A 74 1.46 8.25 2.54
N ARG A 75 1.45 8.52 3.85
CA ARG A 75 1.71 7.53 4.91
C ARG A 75 0.53 7.42 5.85
N TYR A 76 0.21 6.21 6.23
CA TYR A 76 -0.77 5.87 7.24
C TYR A 76 -0.12 5.09 8.37
N ARG A 77 -0.13 5.65 9.58
CA ARG A 77 0.39 5.02 10.79
C ARG A 77 -0.74 4.63 11.71
N PHE A 78 -0.64 3.47 12.28
CA PHE A 78 -1.66 2.89 13.15
C PHE A 78 -0.99 2.02 14.24
N SER A 79 -1.78 1.63 15.24
CA SER A 79 -1.35 0.62 16.22
C SER A 79 -1.04 -0.67 15.50
N SER A 80 -0.04 -1.40 15.98
CA SER A 80 0.37 -2.67 15.38
C SER A 80 -0.82 -3.60 15.16
N ILE A 81 -0.96 -4.12 13.95
CA ILE A 81 -1.97 -5.12 13.60
C ILE A 81 -1.31 -6.45 13.28
N GLU A 82 -1.90 -7.55 13.77
CA GLU A 82 -1.44 -8.90 13.45
C GLU A 82 -1.87 -9.29 12.03
N ILE A 83 -0.93 -9.87 11.28
CA ILE A 83 -1.14 -10.28 9.89
C ILE A 83 -0.72 -11.72 9.63
N LYS A 84 -0.38 -12.50 10.65
CA LYS A 84 0.14 -13.88 10.54
C LYS A 84 -0.76 -14.83 9.74
N ASP A 85 -2.06 -14.59 9.74
CA ASP A 85 -3.06 -15.42 9.04
C ASP A 85 -3.32 -14.94 7.61
N PHE A 86 -2.61 -13.90 7.15
CA PHE A 86 -2.77 -13.28 5.83
C PHE A 86 -1.48 -13.35 5.03
N GLN A 87 -1.62 -13.50 3.73
CA GLN A 87 -0.48 -13.59 2.82
C GLN A 87 -0.36 -12.40 1.88
N LYS A 88 -1.43 -11.62 1.74
CA LYS A 88 -1.53 -10.57 0.74
C LYS A 88 -2.15 -9.31 1.31
N ILE A 89 -1.72 -8.18 0.76
CA ILE A 89 -2.43 -6.91 0.86
C ILE A 89 -3.12 -6.65 -0.46
N VAL A 90 -4.40 -6.33 -0.41
CA VAL A 90 -5.22 -6.01 -1.58
C VAL A 90 -5.68 -4.57 -1.49
N ILE A 91 -5.51 -3.83 -2.59
CA ILE A 91 -5.77 -2.41 -2.66
C ILE A 91 -6.68 -2.14 -3.85
N LYS A 92 -7.85 -1.57 -3.60
CA LYS A 92 -8.73 -1.07 -4.65
C LYS A 92 -8.43 0.42 -4.88
N LEU A 93 -7.97 0.75 -6.06
CA LEU A 93 -7.48 2.09 -6.40
C LEU A 93 -7.69 2.44 -7.86
N LYS A 94 -7.57 3.74 -8.17
CA LYS A 94 -7.50 4.27 -9.52
C LYS A 94 -6.38 5.30 -9.58
N GLY A 95 -5.42 5.12 -10.47
CA GLY A 95 -4.33 6.07 -10.66
C GLY A 95 -4.35 6.65 -12.07
N ASP A 96 -3.30 7.37 -12.40
CA ASP A 96 -3.15 8.21 -13.57
C ASP A 96 -2.24 7.61 -14.67
N GLY A 97 -2.09 6.28 -14.67
CA GLY A 97 -1.23 5.56 -15.62
C GLY A 97 0.25 5.50 -15.20
N LYS A 98 0.60 6.05 -14.04
CA LYS A 98 1.98 6.10 -13.54
C LYS A 98 2.31 4.92 -12.65
N LYS A 99 3.61 4.82 -12.36
CA LYS A 99 4.19 3.83 -11.46
C LYS A 99 4.25 4.39 -10.05
N TYR A 100 3.79 3.60 -9.09
CA TYR A 100 3.81 3.90 -7.65
C TYR A 100 4.51 2.78 -6.90
N GLN A 101 4.99 3.10 -5.71
CA GLN A 101 5.44 2.12 -4.74
C GLN A 101 4.39 2.02 -3.62
N PHE A 102 4.07 0.81 -3.25
CA PHE A 102 3.41 0.52 -1.98
C PHE A 102 4.47 0.05 -0.99
N ARG A 103 4.39 0.54 0.23
CA ARG A 103 5.38 0.30 1.27
C ARG A 103 4.71 -0.12 2.56
N VAL A 104 5.35 -1.02 3.29
CA VAL A 104 4.95 -1.38 4.65
C VAL A 104 6.14 -1.26 5.60
N LYS A 105 5.84 -1.01 6.87
CA LYS A 105 6.76 -1.20 7.97
C LYS A 105 6.14 -2.13 8.99
N ASP A 106 6.90 -3.10 9.41
CA ASP A 106 6.61 -3.97 10.55
C ASP A 106 6.79 -3.24 11.88
N ASN A 107 7.74 -2.30 11.92
CA ASN A 107 7.98 -1.39 13.05
C ASN A 107 8.30 0.00 12.52
N VAL A 108 7.57 1.02 13.00
CA VAL A 108 7.77 2.43 12.58
C VAL A 108 9.16 2.97 12.91
N SER A 109 9.87 2.39 13.89
CA SER A 109 11.24 2.77 14.27
C SER A 109 12.29 2.32 13.25
N ASN A 110 11.97 1.36 12.36
CA ASN A 110 12.89 0.91 11.33
C ASN A 110 13.18 2.03 10.35
N TYR A 111 14.47 2.23 9.99
CA TYR A 111 14.89 3.25 9.04
C TYR A 111 14.48 2.90 7.58
N TYR A 112 14.20 1.63 7.29
CA TYR A 112 13.81 1.10 5.99
C TYR A 112 12.31 0.79 5.91
N SER A 113 11.84 0.48 4.72
CA SER A 113 10.50 -0.07 4.47
C SER A 113 10.60 -1.24 3.52
N PHE A 114 9.65 -2.17 3.61
CA PHE A 114 9.44 -3.19 2.60
C PHE A 114 8.60 -2.61 1.46
N ILE A 115 8.99 -2.89 0.21
CA ILE A 115 8.45 -2.20 -0.96
C ILE A 115 7.92 -3.20 -1.97
N SER A 116 6.78 -2.91 -2.56
CA SER A 116 6.31 -3.45 -3.83
C SER A 116 6.01 -2.32 -4.79
N THR A 117 6.20 -2.54 -6.08
CA THR A 117 5.96 -1.53 -7.10
C THR A 117 4.84 -1.97 -8.02
N PHE A 118 3.90 -1.06 -8.31
CA PHE A 118 2.79 -1.32 -9.21
C PHE A 118 2.61 -0.18 -10.22
N LYS A 119 1.97 -0.49 -11.34
CA LYS A 119 1.60 0.49 -12.38
C LYS A 119 0.09 0.63 -12.44
N THR A 120 -0.38 1.86 -12.51
CA THR A 120 -1.79 2.19 -12.71
C THR A 120 -2.13 2.30 -14.19
N ASN A 121 -3.42 2.26 -14.54
CA ASN A 121 -3.88 2.25 -15.94
C ASN A 121 -4.95 3.32 -16.26
N GLY A 122 -5.22 4.23 -15.31
CA GLY A 122 -6.23 5.27 -15.47
C GLY A 122 -7.67 4.87 -15.11
N THR A 123 -7.89 3.59 -14.77
CA THR A 123 -9.19 3.07 -14.37
C THR A 123 -9.15 2.48 -12.96
N TRP A 124 -10.31 2.18 -12.38
CA TRP A 124 -10.38 1.40 -11.13
C TRP A 124 -9.80 0.01 -11.35
N GLN A 125 -8.91 -0.39 -10.47
CA GLN A 125 -8.23 -1.67 -10.50
C GLN A 125 -7.97 -2.19 -9.09
N THR A 126 -7.81 -3.49 -8.97
CA THR A 126 -7.39 -4.15 -7.73
C THR A 126 -5.92 -4.54 -7.88
N ILE A 127 -5.09 -4.03 -6.98
CA ILE A 127 -3.68 -4.40 -6.85
C ILE A 127 -3.56 -5.40 -5.72
N THR A 128 -3.05 -6.58 -6.03
CA THR A 128 -2.76 -7.63 -5.04
C THR A 128 -1.25 -7.76 -4.88
N ILE A 129 -0.77 -7.64 -3.64
CA ILE A 129 0.65 -7.68 -3.30
C ILE A 129 0.86 -8.84 -2.33
N ALA A 130 1.66 -9.83 -2.71
CA ALA A 130 2.12 -10.85 -1.79
C ALA A 130 3.11 -10.22 -0.79
N LEU A 131 2.86 -10.41 0.51
CA LEU A 131 3.71 -9.84 1.56
C LEU A 131 5.15 -10.36 1.44
N SER A 132 5.33 -11.66 1.18
CA SER A 132 6.63 -12.30 1.00
C SER A 132 7.45 -11.78 -0.19
N ASP A 133 6.82 -11.11 -1.15
CA ASP A 133 7.51 -10.54 -2.32
C ASP A 133 7.99 -9.10 -2.07
N MET A 134 7.60 -8.51 -0.94
CA MET A 134 8.01 -7.16 -0.60
C MET A 134 9.47 -7.16 -0.10
N TYR A 135 10.32 -6.41 -0.79
CA TYR A 135 11.74 -6.35 -0.51
C TYR A 135 12.12 -5.12 0.32
N PRO A 136 13.13 -5.21 1.21
CA PRO A 136 13.56 -4.09 2.05
C PRO A 136 14.37 -3.07 1.25
N ALA A 137 14.04 -1.77 1.42
CA ALA A 137 14.76 -0.69 0.77
C ALA A 137 14.78 0.59 1.61
N PHE A 138 15.84 1.37 1.41
CA PHE A 138 16.04 2.66 2.04
C PHE A 138 16.60 3.68 1.04
N ARG A 139 15.99 4.86 0.95
CA ARG A 139 16.40 5.96 0.05
C ARG A 139 16.67 5.50 -1.40
N GLY A 140 15.78 4.67 -1.94
CA GLY A 140 15.86 4.18 -3.32
C GLY A 140 16.90 3.08 -3.56
N ARG A 141 17.52 2.53 -2.51
CA ARG A 141 18.48 1.42 -2.58
C ARG A 141 17.89 0.18 -1.92
N ASN A 142 17.96 -0.95 -2.60
CA ASN A 142 17.63 -2.25 -2.01
C ASN A 142 18.67 -2.61 -0.95
N LEU A 143 18.20 -3.19 0.14
CA LEU A 143 19.06 -3.67 1.22
C LEU A 143 19.32 -5.17 1.03
N ASN A 144 20.49 -5.60 1.47
CA ASN A 144 20.84 -7.03 1.50
C ASN A 144 20.27 -7.67 2.79
N MET A 145 18.96 -7.83 2.81
CA MET A 145 18.17 -8.40 3.90
C MET A 145 17.05 -9.24 3.29
N ASP A 146 16.49 -10.15 4.07
CA ASP A 146 15.36 -10.96 3.64
C ASP A 146 14.12 -10.09 3.33
N ASN A 147 13.27 -10.60 2.46
CA ASN A 147 11.96 -10.02 2.18
C ASN A 147 11.08 -10.02 3.44
N PHE A 148 9.96 -9.34 3.35
CA PHE A 148 9.00 -9.24 4.45
C PHE A 148 8.57 -10.62 4.97
N SER A 149 8.75 -10.83 6.29
CA SER A 149 8.39 -12.07 7.00
C SER A 149 7.82 -11.81 8.40
N SER A 150 7.51 -10.54 8.73
CA SER A 150 6.96 -10.19 10.03
C SER A 150 5.49 -10.63 10.15
N GLU A 151 5.06 -10.88 11.38
CA GLU A 151 3.66 -11.18 11.72
C GLU A 151 2.83 -9.93 12.02
N THR A 152 3.44 -8.74 11.96
CA THR A 152 2.79 -7.47 12.28
C THR A 152 3.16 -6.36 11.30
N ILE A 153 2.29 -5.36 11.17
CA ILE A 153 2.55 -4.10 10.47
C ILE A 153 2.07 -2.89 11.28
N GLU A 154 2.76 -1.74 11.15
CA GLU A 154 2.49 -0.49 11.86
C GLU A 154 2.36 0.73 10.93
N GLU A 155 2.85 0.65 9.70
CA GLU A 155 2.74 1.74 8.71
C GLU A 155 2.52 1.18 7.31
N LEU A 156 1.61 1.82 6.57
CA LEU A 156 1.49 1.69 5.12
C LEU A 156 1.88 3.02 4.45
N ALA A 157 2.39 2.96 3.23
CA ALA A 157 2.61 4.16 2.45
C ALA A 157 2.47 3.93 0.95
N PHE A 158 2.01 4.98 0.26
CA PHE A 158 2.09 5.12 -1.19
C PHE A 158 3.17 6.14 -1.50
N LEU A 159 4.01 5.86 -2.48
CA LEU A 159 5.05 6.80 -2.89
C LEU A 159 5.11 6.89 -4.42
N ILE A 160 5.21 8.11 -4.91
CA ILE A 160 5.57 8.41 -6.29
C ILE A 160 6.95 9.04 -6.33
N GLY A 161 7.85 8.51 -7.16
CA GLY A 161 9.24 8.95 -7.27
C GLY A 161 9.89 8.32 -8.51
N ASN A 162 9.42 8.72 -9.69
CA ASN A 162 9.80 8.13 -10.98
C ASN A 162 11.03 8.79 -11.62
N LYS A 163 11.79 9.59 -10.85
CA LYS A 163 12.97 10.35 -11.30
C LYS A 163 12.66 11.32 -12.45
N LYS A 164 11.48 11.91 -12.42
CA LYS A 164 11.06 12.93 -13.39
C LYS A 164 10.09 13.92 -12.75
N LYS A 165 10.04 15.14 -13.30
CA LYS A 165 9.04 16.13 -12.94
C LYS A 165 7.69 15.70 -13.51
N GLU A 166 6.69 15.54 -12.65
CA GLU A 166 5.36 15.08 -13.07
C GLU A 166 4.27 15.47 -12.06
N HIS A 167 3.07 15.76 -12.56
CA HIS A 167 1.87 15.79 -11.73
C HIS A 167 1.41 14.35 -11.48
N PHE A 168 0.75 14.11 -10.36
CA PHE A 168 0.23 12.79 -10.06
C PHE A 168 -1.15 12.85 -9.38
N LYS A 169 -1.89 11.74 -9.53
CA LYS A 169 -3.16 11.54 -8.85
C LYS A 169 -3.40 10.04 -8.65
N LEU A 170 -3.67 9.67 -7.38
CA LEU A 170 -4.03 8.32 -6.96
C LEU A 170 -5.29 8.40 -6.11
N GLU A 171 -6.36 7.73 -6.53
CA GLU A 171 -7.60 7.57 -5.77
C GLU A 171 -7.61 6.18 -5.14
N ILE A 172 -7.89 6.10 -3.83
CA ILE A 172 -7.87 4.86 -3.06
C ILE A 172 -9.25 4.66 -2.44
N ASP A 173 -9.87 3.52 -2.69
CA ASP A 173 -11.16 3.14 -2.13
C ASP A 173 -10.97 2.31 -0.85
N LYS A 174 -10.18 1.21 -0.93
CA LYS A 174 -10.06 0.26 0.17
C LYS A 174 -8.71 -0.44 0.20
N ILE A 175 -8.25 -0.75 1.43
CA ILE A 175 -7.06 -1.55 1.69
C ILE A 175 -7.45 -2.66 2.67
N TYR A 176 -7.16 -3.92 2.34
CA TYR A 176 -7.49 -5.05 3.19
C TYR A 176 -6.46 -6.19 3.05
N LEU A 177 -6.48 -7.09 4.01
CA LEU A 177 -5.65 -8.30 4.06
C LEU A 177 -6.43 -9.52 3.53
N GLU A 178 -5.71 -10.43 2.89
CA GLU A 178 -6.24 -11.66 2.32
C GLU A 178 -5.29 -12.83 2.54
#